data_2e1aa68a3031e7fc909510042fd6322e
#
_entry.id   2e1aa68a3031e7fc909510042fd6322e
#
_cell.length_a   1.000
_cell.length_b   1.000
_cell.length_c   1.000
_cell.angle_alpha   90.00
_cell.angle_beta   90.00
_cell.angle_gamma   90.00
#
_symmetry.space_group_name_H-M   'P 1'
#
loop_
_entity.id
_entity.type
_entity.pdbx_description
1 polymer ?
#
loop_
_entity_poly.entity_id
_entity_poly.type
_entity_poly.pdbx_seq_one_letter_code
_entity_poly.pdbx_strand_id
1 'polypeptide(L)'
;TESSTWLSESIVGEKEPKTENKSNKILIPVDFSNYSMKACEFAFNLAKTENAEVILLHVYFTPIYASSLPYGDVFNYQIGDEESVKTIIQKVHSDLNALSEKIKEKVTSGDFPNIKYSCILREGIPEEEILRYAKEQRPMVIIMGTRGKNQKDIDLIGSVTAEVIDRSRTAVLAIPENTPFKQFSEVKRIAFITNFDQRDLIAFEAFFNTWKSFHFSVSLIHLTDSKDTWNEIKLAGIKEYFHKQYPGLEIHYDVIMNDNLLKGLDQYIKDNQIDIITLTSYKRNIFARLF
;
A
#
# COMPACT_ATOMS: atom_id res chain seq x y z
N THR A 1 22.01 46.28 42.51
CA THR A 1 21.09 45.18 42.84
C THR A 1 19.99 45.09 41.84
N GLU A 2 20.32 44.51 40.68
CA GLU A 2 19.34 44.09 39.68
C GLU A 2 19.60 42.61 39.42
N SER A 3 18.70 41.77 39.91
CA SER A 3 18.76 40.34 39.72
C SER A 3 17.63 39.93 38.82
N SER A 4 18.01 39.28 37.70
CA SER A 4 17.42 38.09 37.11
C SER A 4 15.88 38.02 36.99
N THR A 5 15.40 38.31 35.77
CA THR A 5 14.13 37.80 35.23
C THR A 5 14.35 37.34 33.77
N TRP A 6 15.00 36.23 33.63
CA TRP A 6 15.06 35.52 32.34
C TRP A 6 14.82 34.05 32.57
N LEU A 7 13.56 33.64 32.72
CA LEU A 7 13.12 32.25 32.59
C LEU A 7 11.61 32.17 32.82
N SER A 8 10.81 32.52 31.81
CA SER A 8 9.44 32.01 31.73
C SER A 8 8.70 32.55 30.50
N GLU A 9 9.18 32.24 29.31
CA GLU A 9 8.35 32.37 28.09
C GLU A 9 8.99 31.59 26.96
N SER A 10 8.68 30.31 26.84
CA SER A 10 8.71 29.58 25.56
C SER A 10 8.52 28.06 25.73
N ILE A 11 7.50 27.65 26.48
CA ILE A 11 6.97 26.28 26.37
C ILE A 11 5.47 26.39 26.27
N VAL A 12 4.96 26.89 25.17
CA VAL A 12 3.60 26.65 24.71
C VAL A 12 3.63 26.51 23.21
N GLY A 13 3.57 25.29 22.75
CA GLY A 13 3.53 25.00 21.31
C GLY A 13 3.67 23.54 20.97
N GLU A 14 3.30 22.62 21.87
CA GLU A 14 2.94 21.29 21.45
C GLU A 14 1.65 21.40 20.62
N LYS A 15 1.82 21.60 19.31
CA LYS A 15 0.78 21.27 18.37
C LYS A 15 0.59 19.77 18.49
N GLU A 16 -0.51 19.38 19.15
CA GLU A 16 -1.05 18.04 19.00
C GLU A 16 -0.96 17.66 17.51
N PRO A 17 -0.46 16.46 17.17
CA PRO A 17 -0.48 16.01 15.80
C PRO A 17 -1.95 16.05 15.37
N LYS A 18 -2.28 16.94 14.45
CA LYS A 18 -3.59 16.96 13.81
C LYS A 18 -3.79 15.55 13.30
N THR A 19 -4.67 14.78 13.92
CA THR A 19 -5.18 13.53 13.38
C THR A 19 -5.78 13.92 12.04
N GLU A 20 -5.00 13.72 10.98
CA GLU A 20 -5.50 13.89 9.62
C GLU A 20 -6.67 12.93 9.49
N ASN A 21 -7.86 13.46 9.32
CA ASN A 21 -9.08 12.69 9.17
C ASN A 21 -8.95 11.86 7.90
N LYS A 22 -8.45 10.62 8.05
CA LYS A 22 -8.45 9.64 6.96
C LYS A 22 -9.91 9.41 6.59
N SER A 23 -10.23 9.48 5.32
CA SER A 23 -11.58 9.15 4.86
C SER A 23 -11.80 7.65 5.03
N ASN A 24 -13.01 7.25 5.38
CA ASN A 24 -13.38 5.83 5.47
C ASN A 24 -13.58 5.23 4.07
N LYS A 25 -12.53 5.26 3.26
CA LYS A 25 -12.51 4.82 1.87
C LYS A 25 -11.34 3.88 1.62
N ILE A 26 -11.56 2.88 0.79
CA ILE A 26 -10.53 1.97 0.28
C ILE A 26 -10.41 2.21 -1.22
N LEU A 27 -9.19 2.50 -1.69
CA LEU A 27 -8.91 2.71 -3.11
C LEU A 27 -8.38 1.41 -3.72
N ILE A 28 -8.98 0.99 -4.83
CA ILE A 28 -8.56 -0.20 -5.58
C ILE A 28 -8.28 0.22 -7.02
N PRO A 29 -7.02 0.34 -7.41
CA PRO A 29 -6.65 0.40 -8.82
C PRO A 29 -6.97 -0.92 -9.52
N VAL A 30 -7.68 -0.85 -10.65
CA VAL A 30 -8.12 -2.03 -11.40
C VAL A 30 -7.65 -1.97 -12.85
N ASP A 31 -7.17 -3.09 -13.37
CA ASP A 31 -6.75 -3.29 -14.76
C ASP A 31 -7.49 -4.44 -15.45
N PHE A 32 -8.59 -4.88 -14.84
CA PHE A 32 -9.44 -5.99 -15.27
C PHE A 32 -8.75 -7.38 -15.28
N SER A 33 -7.59 -7.52 -14.65
CA SER A 33 -6.90 -8.79 -14.46
C SER A 33 -7.50 -9.61 -13.31
N ASN A 34 -7.13 -10.90 -13.23
CA ASN A 34 -7.49 -11.73 -12.09
C ASN A 34 -6.84 -11.22 -10.79
N TYR A 35 -5.64 -10.64 -10.88
CA TYR A 35 -4.96 -10.03 -9.74
C TYR A 35 -5.77 -8.86 -9.16
N SER A 36 -6.27 -7.95 -10.01
CA SER A 36 -7.13 -6.86 -9.54
C SER A 36 -8.47 -7.35 -9.01
N MET A 37 -9.03 -8.45 -9.56
CA MET A 37 -10.24 -9.07 -9.01
C MET A 37 -10.01 -9.72 -7.65
N LYS A 38 -8.85 -10.32 -7.40
CA LYS A 38 -8.49 -10.83 -6.07
C LYS A 38 -8.34 -9.69 -5.05
N ALA A 39 -7.73 -8.58 -5.47
CA ALA A 39 -7.67 -7.36 -4.66
C ALA A 39 -9.08 -6.81 -4.33
N CYS A 40 -10.03 -6.85 -5.29
CA CYS A 40 -11.42 -6.48 -5.05
C CYS A 40 -12.09 -7.39 -4.00
N GLU A 41 -11.93 -8.72 -4.08
CA GLU A 41 -12.47 -9.66 -3.10
C GLU A 41 -12.03 -9.30 -1.68
N PHE A 42 -10.74 -9.09 -1.51
CA PHE A 42 -10.15 -8.73 -0.21
C PHE A 42 -10.66 -7.37 0.29
N ALA A 43 -10.67 -6.36 -0.58
CA ALA A 43 -11.07 -4.99 -0.25
C ALA A 43 -12.55 -4.88 0.11
N PHE A 44 -13.44 -5.61 -0.56
CA PHE A 44 -14.87 -5.63 -0.24
C PHE A 44 -15.13 -6.24 1.14
N ASN A 45 -14.44 -7.32 1.48
CA ASN A 45 -14.54 -7.91 2.82
C ASN A 45 -13.98 -6.98 3.91
N LEU A 46 -12.85 -6.31 3.63
CA LEU A 46 -12.30 -5.30 4.54
C LEU A 46 -13.25 -4.12 4.72
N ALA A 47 -13.84 -3.62 3.62
CA ALA A 47 -14.78 -2.51 3.65
C ALA A 47 -16.03 -2.82 4.48
N LYS A 48 -16.52 -4.05 4.44
CA LYS A 48 -17.63 -4.50 5.30
C LYS A 48 -17.24 -4.41 6.77
N THR A 49 -16.05 -4.88 7.14
CA THR A 49 -15.58 -4.87 8.54
C THR A 49 -15.34 -3.46 9.06
N GLU A 50 -14.74 -2.60 8.23
CA GLU A 50 -14.40 -1.22 8.60
C GLU A 50 -15.52 -0.22 8.30
N ASN A 51 -16.69 -0.67 7.80
CA ASN A 51 -17.79 0.18 7.34
C ASN A 51 -17.30 1.28 6.37
N ALA A 52 -16.48 0.88 5.40
CA ALA A 52 -15.84 1.77 4.44
C ALA A 52 -16.53 1.74 3.06
N GLU A 53 -16.30 2.80 2.27
CA GLU A 53 -16.66 2.84 0.85
C GLU A 53 -15.47 2.35 0.00
N VAL A 54 -15.77 1.58 -1.06
CA VAL A 54 -14.76 1.13 -2.02
C VAL A 54 -14.79 2.02 -3.26
N ILE A 55 -13.62 2.47 -3.69
CA ILE A 55 -13.41 3.20 -4.94
C ILE A 55 -12.59 2.34 -5.88
N LEU A 56 -13.21 1.90 -6.97
CA LEU A 56 -12.54 1.20 -8.07
C LEU A 56 -12.03 2.24 -9.05
N LEU A 57 -10.72 2.37 -9.18
CA LEU A 57 -10.09 3.34 -10.07
C LEU A 57 -9.45 2.60 -11.25
N HIS A 58 -9.95 2.87 -12.46
CA HIS A 58 -9.26 2.46 -13.68
C HIS A 58 -8.59 3.67 -14.33
N VAL A 59 -7.33 3.50 -14.71
CA VAL A 59 -6.57 4.53 -15.44
C VAL A 59 -6.26 4.01 -16.83
N TYR A 60 -6.60 4.81 -17.83
CA TYR A 60 -6.30 4.51 -19.22
C TYR A 60 -5.39 5.57 -19.82
N PHE A 61 -4.63 5.20 -20.80
CA PHE A 61 -3.70 6.07 -21.50
C PHE A 61 -4.12 6.24 -22.96
N THR A 62 -4.23 7.51 -23.39
CA THR A 62 -4.44 7.84 -24.78
C THR A 62 -3.08 8.18 -25.40
N PRO A 63 -2.54 7.37 -26.32
CA PRO A 63 -1.24 7.65 -26.91
C PRO A 63 -1.28 8.92 -27.75
N ILE A 64 -0.42 9.87 -27.41
CA ILE A 64 -0.14 11.05 -28.23
C ILE A 64 1.03 10.70 -29.13
N TYR A 65 0.79 10.57 -30.42
CA TYR A 65 1.87 10.36 -31.38
C TYR A 65 2.51 11.70 -31.76
N ALA A 66 3.77 11.91 -31.38
CA ALA A 66 4.57 13.00 -31.90
C ALA A 66 5.10 12.58 -33.27
N SER A 67 4.55 13.10 -34.36
CA SER A 67 5.16 12.95 -35.69
C SER A 67 6.25 14.01 -35.87
N SER A 68 7.51 13.59 -35.80
CA SER A 68 8.63 14.42 -36.23
C SER A 68 8.70 14.43 -37.76
N LEU A 69 8.28 15.52 -38.39
CA LEU A 69 8.58 15.75 -39.79
C LEU A 69 10.06 16.19 -39.90
N PRO A 70 10.82 15.70 -40.92
CA PRO A 70 12.26 15.98 -41.05
C PRO A 70 12.63 17.40 -41.44
N TYR A 71 11.72 18.33 -41.55
CA TYR A 71 12.00 19.71 -41.93
C TYR A 71 11.08 20.69 -41.16
N GLY A 72 11.69 21.49 -40.26
CA GLY A 72 11.24 22.84 -39.84
C GLY A 72 10.16 22.87 -38.76
N ASP A 73 10.57 23.29 -37.59
CA ASP A 73 9.93 24.19 -36.59
C ASP A 73 8.44 24.11 -36.22
N VAL A 74 7.70 23.05 -36.54
CA VAL A 74 6.36 22.84 -36.00
C VAL A 74 6.23 21.42 -35.49
N PHE A 75 6.27 21.25 -34.17
CA PHE A 75 5.83 20.01 -33.53
C PHE A 75 4.31 19.87 -33.73
N ASN A 76 3.88 19.19 -34.77
CA ASN A 76 2.52 18.73 -34.89
C ASN A 76 2.37 17.49 -33.97
N TYR A 77 1.82 17.71 -32.79
CA TYR A 77 1.28 16.63 -31.98
C TYR A 77 0.00 16.14 -32.67
N GLN A 78 0.09 15.07 -33.43
CA GLN A 78 -1.10 14.35 -33.84
C GLN A 78 -1.54 13.50 -32.64
N ILE A 79 -2.62 13.91 -32.01
CA ILE A 79 -3.48 13.00 -31.26
C ILE A 79 -3.79 11.88 -32.24
N GLY A 80 -3.64 10.61 -31.87
CA GLY A 80 -4.04 9.47 -32.71
C GLY A 80 -5.38 9.77 -33.35
N ASP A 81 -5.64 9.29 -34.55
CA ASP A 81 -6.83 9.68 -35.28
C ASP A 81 -8.05 9.64 -34.36
N GLU A 82 -8.92 10.60 -34.47
CA GLU A 82 -10.07 10.82 -33.58
C GLU A 82 -10.89 9.52 -33.38
N GLU A 83 -10.89 8.66 -34.38
CA GLU A 83 -11.56 7.37 -34.38
C GLU A 83 -10.87 6.33 -33.48
N SER A 84 -9.55 6.28 -33.50
CA SER A 84 -8.77 5.41 -32.60
C SER A 84 -8.94 5.81 -31.13
N VAL A 85 -8.93 7.11 -30.84
CA VAL A 85 -9.16 7.62 -29.47
C VAL A 85 -10.57 7.27 -29.01
N LYS A 86 -11.60 7.50 -29.86
CA LYS A 86 -12.99 7.12 -29.55
C LYS A 86 -13.13 5.63 -29.28
N THR A 87 -12.44 4.80 -30.06
CA THR A 87 -12.47 3.34 -29.90
C THR A 87 -11.86 2.91 -28.56
N ILE A 88 -10.73 3.52 -28.15
CA ILE A 88 -10.10 3.26 -26.85
C ILE A 88 -11.07 3.64 -25.74
N ILE A 89 -11.64 4.84 -25.76
CA ILE A 89 -12.57 5.32 -24.74
C ILE A 89 -13.81 4.42 -24.66
N GLN A 90 -14.39 4.04 -25.78
CA GLN A 90 -15.55 3.14 -25.83
C GLN A 90 -15.21 1.77 -25.21
N LYS A 91 -14.05 1.23 -25.54
CA LYS A 91 -13.60 -0.05 -24.98
C LYS A 91 -13.41 0.04 -23.46
N VAL A 92 -12.76 1.08 -22.98
CA VAL A 92 -12.53 1.29 -21.53
C VAL A 92 -13.84 1.42 -20.77
N HIS A 93 -14.82 2.16 -21.32
CA HIS A 93 -16.17 2.25 -20.74
C HIS A 93 -16.87 0.89 -20.73
N SER A 94 -16.76 0.12 -21.81
CA SER A 94 -17.33 -1.23 -21.91
C SER A 94 -16.70 -2.17 -20.87
N ASP A 95 -15.36 -2.14 -20.72
CA ASP A 95 -14.63 -2.97 -19.77
C ASP A 95 -14.98 -2.60 -18.30
N LEU A 96 -15.15 -1.30 -18.01
CA LEU A 96 -15.56 -0.83 -16.69
C LEU A 96 -17.01 -1.23 -16.37
N ASN A 97 -17.91 -1.16 -17.35
CA ASN A 97 -19.29 -1.63 -17.19
C ASN A 97 -19.33 -3.16 -16.95
N ALA A 98 -18.54 -3.92 -17.70
CA ALA A 98 -18.43 -5.37 -17.51
C ALA A 98 -17.89 -5.72 -16.11
N LEU A 99 -16.91 -4.96 -15.60
CA LEU A 99 -16.43 -5.10 -14.22
C LEU A 99 -17.56 -4.82 -13.22
N SER A 100 -18.30 -3.73 -13.41
CA SER A 100 -19.40 -3.34 -12.53
C SER A 100 -20.49 -4.43 -12.48
N GLU A 101 -20.87 -5.00 -13.63
CA GLU A 101 -21.82 -6.10 -13.68
C GLU A 101 -21.30 -7.36 -12.98
N LYS A 102 -20.03 -7.73 -13.22
CA LYS A 102 -19.39 -8.86 -12.54
C LYS A 102 -19.34 -8.68 -11.01
N ILE A 103 -19.14 -7.46 -10.53
CA ILE A 103 -19.20 -7.16 -9.10
C ILE A 103 -20.64 -7.30 -8.58
N LYS A 104 -21.63 -6.78 -9.30
CA LYS A 104 -23.06 -6.93 -8.93
C LYS A 104 -23.47 -8.39 -8.86
N GLU A 105 -23.05 -9.21 -9.82
CA GLU A 105 -23.28 -10.67 -9.80
C GLU A 105 -22.69 -11.30 -8.54
N LYS A 106 -21.43 -10.95 -8.20
CA LYS A 106 -20.77 -11.46 -6.98
C LYS A 106 -21.43 -11.00 -5.68
N VAL A 107 -21.96 -9.78 -5.66
CA VAL A 107 -22.76 -9.29 -4.52
C VAL A 107 -24.08 -10.04 -4.43
N THR A 108 -24.75 -10.30 -5.55
CA THR A 108 -26.03 -11.02 -5.61
C THR A 108 -25.86 -12.49 -5.23
N SER A 109 -24.76 -13.13 -5.65
CA SER A 109 -24.44 -14.53 -5.26
C SER A 109 -23.99 -14.66 -3.79
N GLY A 110 -23.66 -13.56 -3.12
CA GLY A 110 -23.13 -13.57 -1.76
C GLY A 110 -21.62 -13.78 -1.68
N ASP A 111 -20.91 -13.86 -2.83
CA ASP A 111 -19.45 -13.95 -2.86
C ASP A 111 -18.78 -12.67 -2.37
N PHE A 112 -19.40 -11.51 -2.68
CA PHE A 112 -18.96 -10.21 -2.18
C PHE A 112 -20.03 -9.65 -1.23
N PRO A 113 -19.63 -8.98 -0.15
CA PRO A 113 -20.55 -8.27 0.72
C PRO A 113 -21.20 -7.08 -0.01
N ASN A 114 -22.45 -6.80 0.34
CA ASN A 114 -23.14 -5.61 -0.15
C ASN A 114 -22.64 -4.37 0.61
N ILE A 115 -21.81 -3.58 -0.05
CA ILE A 115 -21.22 -2.35 0.47
C ILE A 115 -21.37 -1.22 -0.55
N LYS A 116 -21.17 0.01 -0.11
CA LYS A 116 -21.10 1.16 -1.02
C LYS A 116 -19.81 1.13 -1.82
N TYR A 117 -19.91 1.20 -3.15
CA TYR A 117 -18.76 1.33 -4.04
C TYR A 117 -19.03 2.27 -5.21
N SER A 118 -17.97 2.79 -5.79
CA SER A 118 -18.00 3.63 -6.99
C SER A 118 -16.89 3.22 -7.95
N CYS A 119 -17.15 3.41 -9.26
CA CYS A 119 -16.18 3.17 -10.32
C CYS A 119 -15.75 4.52 -10.90
N ILE A 120 -14.48 4.78 -10.93
CA ILE A 120 -13.87 6.03 -11.40
C ILE A 120 -12.95 5.71 -12.56
N LEU A 121 -13.04 6.54 -13.60
CA LEU A 121 -12.18 6.50 -14.77
C LEU A 121 -11.30 7.74 -14.80
N ARG A 122 -10.01 7.57 -15.01
CA ARG A 122 -9.03 8.65 -15.16
C ARG A 122 -8.17 8.41 -16.40
N GLU A 123 -7.83 9.48 -17.09
CA GLU A 123 -6.88 9.45 -18.19
C GLU A 123 -5.51 9.89 -17.70
N GLY A 124 -4.45 9.14 -18.06
CA GLY A 124 -3.08 9.48 -17.72
C GLY A 124 -2.17 8.27 -17.50
N ILE A 125 -1.05 8.50 -16.85
CA ILE A 125 -0.09 7.48 -16.47
C ILE A 125 -0.62 6.78 -15.20
N PRO A 126 -0.78 5.45 -15.19
CA PRO A 126 -1.47 4.75 -14.11
C PRO A 126 -0.95 5.07 -12.71
N GLU A 127 0.36 4.96 -12.48
CA GLU A 127 0.96 5.22 -11.16
C GLU A 127 0.78 6.67 -10.72
N GLU A 128 0.88 7.64 -11.64
CA GLU A 128 0.70 9.06 -11.32
C GLU A 128 -0.75 9.37 -10.93
N GLU A 129 -1.71 8.84 -11.69
CA GLU A 129 -3.13 9.06 -11.43
C GLU A 129 -3.59 8.38 -10.13
N ILE A 130 -3.09 7.17 -9.85
CA ILE A 130 -3.37 6.47 -8.59
C ILE A 130 -2.86 7.29 -7.41
N LEU A 131 -1.61 7.76 -7.46
CA LEU A 131 -1.00 8.56 -6.41
C LEU A 131 -1.70 9.91 -6.23
N ARG A 132 -2.07 10.57 -7.34
CA ARG A 132 -2.81 11.84 -7.33
C ARG A 132 -4.18 11.65 -6.69
N TYR A 133 -4.92 10.64 -7.11
CA TYR A 133 -6.25 10.34 -6.59
C TYR A 133 -6.20 9.96 -5.10
N ALA A 134 -5.20 9.17 -4.69
CA ALA A 134 -4.98 8.84 -3.29
C ALA A 134 -4.68 10.08 -2.43
N LYS A 135 -3.90 11.05 -2.95
CA LYS A 135 -3.64 12.33 -2.29
C LYS A 135 -4.91 13.17 -2.14
N GLU A 136 -5.77 13.20 -3.18
CA GLU A 136 -7.03 13.94 -3.19
C GLU A 136 -8.06 13.33 -2.20
N GLN A 137 -8.24 12.02 -2.25
CA GLN A 137 -9.29 11.32 -1.49
C GLN A 137 -8.86 10.85 -0.11
N ARG A 138 -7.56 10.77 0.16
CA ARG A 138 -6.97 10.29 1.43
C ARG A 138 -7.57 8.98 1.93
N PRO A 139 -7.59 7.92 1.10
CA PRO A 139 -8.16 6.65 1.53
C PRO A 139 -7.37 6.08 2.72
N MET A 140 -8.01 5.22 3.52
CA MET A 140 -7.34 4.54 4.62
C MET A 140 -6.23 3.60 4.14
N VAL A 141 -6.45 2.97 2.97
CA VAL A 141 -5.51 2.05 2.34
C VAL A 141 -5.75 2.00 0.83
N ILE A 142 -4.69 1.75 0.06
CA ILE A 142 -4.75 1.37 -1.35
C ILE A 142 -4.56 -0.14 -1.40
N ILE A 143 -5.48 -0.87 -2.03
CA ILE A 143 -5.36 -2.34 -2.20
C ILE A 143 -5.17 -2.64 -3.68
N MET A 144 -4.08 -3.30 -4.03
CA MET A 144 -3.71 -3.60 -5.41
C MET A 144 -3.38 -5.08 -5.60
N GLY A 145 -3.61 -5.60 -6.79
CA GLY A 145 -2.99 -6.86 -7.21
C GLY A 145 -1.47 -6.68 -7.31
N THR A 146 -0.71 -7.74 -7.03
CA THR A 146 0.76 -7.66 -7.18
C THR A 146 1.19 -7.54 -8.63
N ARG A 147 0.39 -8.02 -9.59
CA ARG A 147 0.68 -7.97 -11.03
C ARG A 147 -0.50 -7.43 -11.82
N GLY A 148 -0.27 -7.03 -13.05
CA GLY A 148 -1.28 -6.60 -14.00
C GLY A 148 -1.43 -7.56 -15.19
N LYS A 149 -2.35 -7.22 -16.09
CA LYS A 149 -2.76 -8.04 -17.25
C LYS A 149 -1.63 -8.37 -18.24
N ASN A 150 -0.58 -7.56 -18.31
CA ASN A 150 0.44 -7.62 -19.36
C ASN A 150 1.83 -8.05 -18.85
N GLN A 151 1.94 -8.65 -17.66
CA GLN A 151 3.25 -8.93 -17.07
C GLN A 151 3.70 -10.38 -17.25
N LYS A 152 5.02 -10.52 -17.44
CA LYS A 152 5.67 -11.83 -17.55
C LYS A 152 5.74 -12.50 -16.18
N ASP A 153 5.67 -13.84 -16.18
CA ASP A 153 5.65 -14.67 -14.95
C ASP A 153 6.90 -14.54 -14.05
N ILE A 154 7.93 -13.82 -14.51
CA ILE A 154 9.22 -13.68 -13.81
C ILE A 154 9.17 -12.59 -12.73
N ASP A 155 8.35 -11.54 -12.92
CA ASP A 155 8.29 -10.42 -11.97
C ASP A 155 7.30 -10.73 -10.84
N LEU A 156 7.74 -10.66 -9.60
CA LEU A 156 6.89 -10.89 -8.44
C LEU A 156 5.89 -9.75 -8.23
N ILE A 157 6.27 -8.51 -8.56
CA ILE A 157 5.41 -7.32 -8.50
C ILE A 157 5.50 -6.55 -9.82
N GLY A 158 4.37 -6.02 -10.26
CA GLY A 158 4.28 -5.19 -11.43
C GLY A 158 4.83 -3.78 -11.24
N SER A 159 5.28 -3.17 -12.35
CA SER A 159 5.87 -1.82 -12.34
C SER A 159 4.96 -0.77 -11.69
N VAL A 160 3.68 -0.75 -12.05
CA VAL A 160 2.71 0.18 -11.47
C VAL A 160 2.55 -0.04 -9.96
N THR A 161 2.43 -1.29 -9.53
CA THR A 161 2.30 -1.61 -8.10
C THR A 161 3.57 -1.25 -7.34
N ALA A 162 4.75 -1.54 -7.90
CA ALA A 162 6.03 -1.18 -7.30
C ALA A 162 6.19 0.34 -7.15
N GLU A 163 5.86 1.11 -8.18
CA GLU A 163 5.91 2.58 -8.15
C GLU A 163 4.92 3.17 -7.14
N VAL A 164 3.70 2.62 -7.06
CA VAL A 164 2.71 3.08 -6.07
C VAL A 164 3.18 2.78 -4.65
N ILE A 165 3.75 1.60 -4.39
CA ILE A 165 4.32 1.28 -3.07
C ILE A 165 5.47 2.22 -2.71
N ASP A 166 6.38 2.50 -3.66
CA ASP A 166 7.55 3.34 -3.40
C ASP A 166 7.18 4.80 -3.11
N ARG A 167 6.17 5.33 -3.78
CA ARG A 167 5.86 6.78 -3.78
C ARG A 167 4.63 7.16 -2.96
N SER A 168 3.82 6.19 -2.54
CA SER A 168 2.60 6.46 -1.80
C SER A 168 2.88 6.93 -0.36
N ARG A 169 2.08 7.90 0.09
CA ARG A 169 1.98 8.29 1.50
C ARG A 169 0.85 7.56 2.23
N THR A 170 -0.03 6.93 1.48
CA THR A 170 -1.09 6.05 1.99
C THR A 170 -0.54 4.63 2.05
N ALA A 171 -0.91 3.86 3.07
CA ALA A 171 -0.55 2.45 3.14
C ALA A 171 -1.02 1.71 1.88
N VAL A 172 -0.15 0.86 1.33
CA VAL A 172 -0.46 0.04 0.15
C VAL A 172 -0.42 -1.42 0.57
N LEU A 173 -1.49 -2.15 0.27
CA LEU A 173 -1.58 -3.60 0.47
C LEU A 173 -1.60 -4.28 -0.89
N ALA A 174 -0.53 -5.00 -1.21
CA ALA A 174 -0.40 -5.77 -2.44
C ALA A 174 -0.87 -7.21 -2.22
N ILE A 175 -1.85 -7.66 -3.01
CA ILE A 175 -2.50 -8.96 -2.88
C ILE A 175 -2.09 -9.87 -4.05
N PRO A 176 -1.33 -10.94 -3.82
CA PRO A 176 -1.06 -11.96 -4.82
C PRO A 176 -2.33 -12.72 -5.25
N GLU A 177 -2.39 -13.18 -6.50
CA GLU A 177 -3.54 -13.94 -7.01
C GLU A 177 -3.81 -15.22 -6.21
N ASN A 178 -2.74 -15.89 -5.80
CA ASN A 178 -2.79 -17.14 -5.02
C ASN A 178 -2.92 -16.93 -3.51
N THR A 179 -3.24 -15.71 -3.05
CA THR A 179 -3.45 -15.43 -1.62
C THR A 179 -4.58 -16.33 -1.08
N PRO A 180 -4.32 -17.10 -0.02
CA PRO A 180 -5.32 -18.00 0.56
C PRO A 180 -6.43 -17.23 1.30
N PHE A 181 -6.12 -16.03 1.79
CA PHE A 181 -7.05 -15.20 2.56
C PHE A 181 -8.07 -14.50 1.66
N LYS A 182 -9.32 -14.44 2.14
CA LYS A 182 -10.38 -13.64 1.53
C LYS A 182 -10.60 -12.32 2.26
N GLN A 183 -10.22 -12.25 3.53
CA GLN A 183 -10.44 -11.11 4.40
C GLN A 183 -9.31 -10.94 5.43
N PHE A 184 -9.12 -9.71 5.91
CA PHE A 184 -8.04 -9.39 6.84
C PHE A 184 -8.17 -10.11 8.20
N SER A 185 -9.38 -10.45 8.62
CA SER A 185 -9.62 -11.20 9.88
C SER A 185 -9.04 -12.63 9.88
N GLU A 186 -8.67 -13.17 8.72
CA GLU A 186 -8.00 -14.47 8.60
C GLU A 186 -6.48 -14.35 8.84
N VAL A 187 -5.93 -13.14 8.75
CA VAL A 187 -4.52 -12.84 9.01
C VAL A 187 -4.24 -12.97 10.51
N LYS A 188 -3.24 -13.77 10.86
CA LYS A 188 -2.87 -14.05 12.25
C LYS A 188 -1.49 -13.52 12.63
N ARG A 189 -0.56 -13.52 11.69
CA ARG A 189 0.85 -13.19 11.94
C ARG A 189 1.37 -12.20 10.91
N ILE A 190 1.83 -11.06 11.40
CA ILE A 190 2.35 -9.97 10.57
C ILE A 190 3.81 -9.74 10.93
N ALA A 191 4.69 -9.77 9.93
CA ALA A 191 6.08 -9.39 10.08
C ALA A 191 6.26 -7.92 9.70
N PHE A 192 6.82 -7.12 10.59
CA PHE A 192 7.17 -5.73 10.35
C PHE A 192 8.70 -5.61 10.29
N ILE A 193 9.24 -5.32 9.11
CA ILE A 193 10.67 -5.17 8.91
C ILE A 193 11.11 -3.78 9.40
N THR A 194 12.03 -3.75 10.35
CA THR A 194 12.46 -2.53 11.04
C THR A 194 13.99 -2.40 11.10
N ASN A 195 14.49 -1.16 11.10
CA ASN A 195 15.86 -0.82 11.48
C ASN A 195 15.91 -0.21 12.88
N PHE A 196 14.81 -0.27 13.62
CA PHE A 196 14.67 0.32 14.93
C PHE A 196 14.95 1.84 14.93
N ASP A 197 14.52 2.53 13.90
CA ASP A 197 14.61 3.98 13.84
C ASP A 197 13.23 4.67 14.08
N GLN A 198 13.26 5.97 14.28
CA GLN A 198 12.05 6.74 14.59
C GLN A 198 10.97 6.65 13.49
N ARG A 199 11.37 6.55 12.22
CA ARG A 199 10.41 6.45 11.11
C ARG A 199 9.68 5.12 11.13
N ASP A 200 10.37 4.06 11.50
CA ASP A 200 9.74 2.74 11.66
C ASP A 200 8.72 2.75 12.80
N LEU A 201 9.02 3.44 13.91
CA LEU A 201 8.08 3.59 15.02
C LEU A 201 6.82 4.34 14.60
N ILE A 202 6.97 5.47 13.90
CA ILE A 202 5.84 6.25 13.37
C ILE A 202 4.99 5.41 12.39
N ALA A 203 5.64 4.65 11.52
CA ALA A 203 4.95 3.77 10.57
C ALA A 203 4.22 2.63 11.28
N PHE A 204 4.84 2.04 12.32
CA PHE A 204 4.20 1.02 13.15
C PHE A 204 2.97 1.57 13.87
N GLU A 205 3.05 2.74 14.48
CA GLU A 205 1.91 3.39 15.13
C GLU A 205 0.77 3.65 14.14
N ALA A 206 1.09 4.16 12.96
CA ALA A 206 0.11 4.39 11.90
C ALA A 206 -0.53 3.08 11.42
N PHE A 207 0.26 2.03 11.26
CA PHE A 207 -0.20 0.69 10.93
C PHE A 207 -1.12 0.14 12.01
N PHE A 208 -0.66 0.12 13.26
CA PHE A 208 -1.43 -0.41 14.38
C PHE A 208 -2.76 0.34 14.57
N ASN A 209 -2.75 1.67 14.54
CA ASN A 209 -3.97 2.48 14.66
C ASN A 209 -4.97 2.23 13.53
N THR A 210 -4.50 1.86 12.34
CA THR A 210 -5.36 1.53 11.21
C THR A 210 -6.01 0.15 11.37
N TRP A 211 -5.28 -0.83 11.94
CA TRP A 211 -5.67 -2.24 11.97
C TRP A 211 -5.99 -2.77 13.37
N LYS A 212 -6.08 -1.92 14.40
CA LYS A 212 -6.31 -2.30 15.81
C LYS A 212 -7.64 -3.03 16.08
N SER A 213 -8.59 -2.96 15.14
CA SER A 213 -9.86 -3.72 15.19
C SER A 213 -9.67 -5.21 14.92
N PHE A 214 -8.50 -5.62 14.42
CA PHE A 214 -8.18 -7.01 14.10
C PHE A 214 -7.24 -7.62 15.16
N HIS A 215 -7.34 -8.94 15.30
CA HIS A 215 -6.51 -9.70 16.25
C HIS A 215 -5.41 -10.44 15.50
N PHE A 216 -4.19 -9.96 15.62
CA PHE A 216 -2.98 -10.55 15.04
C PHE A 216 -1.79 -10.40 15.99
N SER A 217 -0.79 -11.28 15.87
CA SER A 217 0.51 -11.08 16.47
C SER A 217 1.45 -10.36 15.50
N VAL A 218 2.40 -9.61 16.03
CA VAL A 218 3.38 -8.87 15.23
C VAL A 218 4.78 -9.35 15.55
N SER A 219 5.55 -9.69 14.50
CA SER A 219 7.00 -9.92 14.62
C SER A 219 7.74 -8.70 14.10
N LEU A 220 8.43 -7.98 14.98
CA LEU A 220 9.35 -6.90 14.60
C LEU A 220 10.69 -7.53 14.23
N ILE A 221 11.05 -7.47 12.95
CA ILE A 221 12.20 -8.17 12.40
C ILE A 221 13.25 -7.17 11.97
N HIS A 222 14.46 -7.32 12.48
CA HIS A 222 15.64 -6.62 11.99
C HIS A 222 16.48 -7.55 11.12
N LEU A 223 16.69 -7.16 9.85
CA LEU A 223 17.56 -7.90 8.93
C LEU A 223 18.95 -7.28 8.93
N THR A 224 19.98 -8.09 9.23
CA THR A 224 21.38 -7.64 9.25
C THR A 224 22.32 -8.73 8.74
N ASP A 225 23.43 -8.31 8.18
CA ASP A 225 24.56 -9.17 7.78
C ASP A 225 25.69 -9.19 8.81
N SER A 226 25.62 -8.34 9.84
CA SER A 226 26.65 -8.16 10.84
C SER A 226 26.09 -8.02 12.26
N LYS A 227 26.89 -8.42 13.25
CA LYS A 227 26.58 -8.14 14.65
C LYS A 227 26.89 -6.68 14.97
N ASP A 228 25.89 -6.00 15.51
CA ASP A 228 26.02 -4.61 15.95
C ASP A 228 25.40 -4.47 17.36
N THR A 229 26.24 -4.10 18.32
CA THR A 229 25.82 -3.86 19.73
C THR A 229 24.76 -2.75 19.82
N TRP A 230 24.77 -1.77 18.91
CA TRP A 230 23.73 -0.75 18.84
C TRP A 230 22.35 -1.32 18.56
N ASN A 231 22.26 -2.34 17.74
CA ASN A 231 20.99 -3.00 17.45
C ASN A 231 20.42 -3.70 18.69
N GLU A 232 21.27 -4.27 19.54
CA GLU A 232 20.83 -4.87 20.82
C GLU A 232 20.31 -3.80 21.79
N ILE A 233 20.98 -2.65 21.89
CA ILE A 233 20.55 -1.53 22.75
C ILE A 233 19.23 -0.94 22.24
N LYS A 234 19.11 -0.68 20.93
CA LYS A 234 17.87 -0.19 20.32
C LYS A 234 16.71 -1.17 20.55
N LEU A 235 16.97 -2.46 20.36
CA LEU A 235 15.97 -3.51 20.56
C LEU A 235 15.46 -3.52 22.01
N ALA A 236 16.34 -3.40 22.98
CA ALA A 236 15.95 -3.35 24.39
C ALA A 236 15.05 -2.12 24.69
N GLY A 237 15.42 -0.95 24.17
CA GLY A 237 14.62 0.28 24.31
C GLY A 237 13.25 0.16 23.64
N ILE A 238 13.18 -0.43 22.47
CA ILE A 238 11.93 -0.64 21.73
C ILE A 238 11.02 -1.63 22.42
N LYS A 239 11.55 -2.72 22.97
CA LYS A 239 10.78 -3.67 23.78
C LYS A 239 10.09 -2.98 24.94
N GLU A 240 10.83 -2.15 25.67
CA GLU A 240 10.29 -1.39 26.81
C GLU A 240 9.22 -0.38 26.36
N TYR A 241 9.46 0.34 25.25
CA TYR A 241 8.51 1.29 24.69
C TYR A 241 7.20 0.60 24.30
N PHE A 242 7.25 -0.48 23.51
CA PHE A 242 6.05 -1.17 23.05
C PHE A 242 5.30 -1.86 24.19
N HIS A 243 6.01 -2.42 25.16
CA HIS A 243 5.37 -3.01 26.34
C HIS A 243 4.51 -1.99 27.11
N LYS A 244 4.98 -0.74 27.18
CA LYS A 244 4.22 0.35 27.83
C LYS A 244 3.08 0.89 26.97
N GLN A 245 3.32 1.06 25.68
CA GLN A 245 2.34 1.69 24.78
C GLN A 245 1.24 0.72 24.32
N TYR A 246 1.55 -0.55 24.17
CA TYR A 246 0.64 -1.57 23.63
C TYR A 246 0.56 -2.81 24.51
N PRO A 247 0.07 -2.71 25.76
CA PRO A 247 0.14 -3.80 26.73
C PRO A 247 -0.69 -5.05 26.36
N GLY A 248 -1.62 -4.91 25.38
CA GLY A 248 -2.44 -6.02 24.91
C GLY A 248 -2.01 -6.60 23.56
N LEU A 249 -0.94 -6.09 22.96
CA LEU A 249 -0.46 -6.56 21.67
C LEU A 249 0.65 -7.61 21.85
N GLU A 250 0.48 -8.78 21.25
CA GLU A 250 1.50 -9.81 21.19
C GLU A 250 2.57 -9.41 20.17
N ILE A 251 3.76 -9.01 20.66
CA ILE A 251 4.88 -8.57 19.83
C ILE A 251 6.08 -9.49 20.07
N HIS A 252 6.53 -10.12 18.98
CA HIS A 252 7.79 -10.86 18.92
C HIS A 252 8.89 -9.96 18.36
N TYR A 253 10.14 -10.21 18.75
CA TYR A 253 11.29 -9.38 18.36
C TYR A 253 12.42 -10.28 17.92
N ASP A 254 12.74 -10.21 16.63
CA ASP A 254 13.73 -11.09 16.04
C ASP A 254 14.79 -10.31 15.26
N VAL A 255 16.02 -10.79 15.35
CA VAL A 255 17.13 -10.32 14.52
C VAL A 255 17.54 -11.48 13.62
N ILE A 256 17.34 -11.30 12.32
CA ILE A 256 17.74 -12.28 11.32
C ILE A 256 19.11 -11.88 10.80
N MET A 257 20.12 -12.68 11.15
CA MET A 257 21.48 -12.51 10.67
C MET A 257 21.75 -13.54 9.57
N ASN A 258 21.95 -13.07 8.36
CA ASN A 258 22.24 -13.94 7.21
C ASN A 258 22.99 -13.14 6.15
N ASP A 259 24.04 -13.73 5.55
CA ASP A 259 24.79 -13.13 4.43
C ASP A 259 23.87 -12.89 3.21
N ASN A 260 22.84 -13.68 3.06
CA ASN A 260 21.77 -13.47 2.10
C ASN A 260 20.47 -13.15 2.86
N LEU A 261 20.20 -11.85 3.02
CA LEU A 261 19.06 -11.33 3.78
C LEU A 261 17.71 -11.88 3.25
N LEU A 262 17.59 -12.06 1.95
CA LEU A 262 16.35 -12.58 1.33
C LEU A 262 16.08 -14.03 1.69
N LYS A 263 17.13 -14.87 1.67
CA LYS A 263 17.00 -16.27 2.10
C LYS A 263 16.64 -16.37 3.58
N GLY A 264 17.27 -15.52 4.40
CA GLY A 264 16.97 -15.46 5.84
C GLY A 264 15.52 -15.07 6.10
N LEU A 265 15.01 -14.06 5.38
CA LEU A 265 13.62 -13.63 5.49
C LEU A 265 12.64 -14.69 4.97
N ASP A 266 12.92 -15.32 3.81
CA ASP A 266 12.06 -16.36 3.24
C ASP A 266 11.95 -17.58 4.19
N GLN A 267 13.07 -17.98 4.79
CA GLN A 267 13.08 -19.04 5.80
C GLN A 267 12.27 -18.65 7.03
N TYR A 268 12.45 -17.43 7.55
CA TYR A 268 11.70 -16.92 8.70
C TYR A 268 10.20 -16.91 8.44
N ILE A 269 9.78 -16.45 7.27
CA ILE A 269 8.36 -16.41 6.84
C ILE A 269 7.75 -17.81 6.91
N LYS A 270 8.45 -18.81 6.38
CA LYS A 270 7.98 -20.20 6.36
C LYS A 270 7.92 -20.80 7.75
N ASP A 271 8.99 -20.65 8.54
CA ASP A 271 9.10 -21.25 9.87
C ASP A 271 8.08 -20.65 10.86
N ASN A 272 7.80 -19.35 10.74
CA ASN A 272 6.88 -18.64 11.61
C ASN A 272 5.49 -18.48 11.01
N GLN A 273 5.24 -19.00 9.80
CA GLN A 273 3.96 -18.92 9.11
C GLN A 273 3.45 -17.48 9.03
N ILE A 274 4.30 -16.57 8.57
CA ILE A 274 3.95 -15.15 8.41
C ILE A 274 2.97 -14.98 7.27
N ASP A 275 1.86 -14.30 7.54
CA ASP A 275 0.79 -14.07 6.59
C ASP A 275 1.02 -12.78 5.76
N ILE A 276 1.53 -11.74 6.41
CA ILE A 276 1.80 -10.43 5.79
C ILE A 276 3.18 -9.92 6.20
N ILE A 277 3.91 -9.42 5.20
CA ILE A 277 5.15 -8.67 5.43
C ILE A 277 4.83 -7.19 5.30
N THR A 278 5.20 -6.42 6.29
CA THR A 278 5.06 -4.96 6.30
C THR A 278 6.43 -4.31 6.33
N LEU A 279 6.61 -3.29 5.51
CA LEU A 279 7.83 -2.51 5.46
C LEU A 279 7.54 -1.03 5.18
N THR A 280 8.46 -0.17 5.53
CA THR A 280 8.37 1.25 5.24
C THR A 280 8.98 1.58 3.87
N SER A 281 8.33 2.47 3.10
CA SER A 281 8.72 2.79 1.73
C SER A 281 10.14 3.33 1.58
N TYR A 282 10.71 3.99 2.61
CA TYR A 282 12.09 4.47 2.55
C TYR A 282 13.15 3.35 2.56
N LYS A 283 12.75 2.08 2.77
CA LYS A 283 13.63 0.91 2.68
C LYS A 283 13.73 0.36 1.25
N ARG A 284 13.85 1.24 0.26
CA ARG A 284 13.93 0.88 -1.18
C ARG A 284 14.88 -0.29 -1.47
N ASN A 285 16.02 -0.33 -0.80
CA ASN A 285 17.00 -1.40 -1.04
C ASN A 285 16.51 -2.78 -0.62
N ILE A 286 15.71 -2.87 0.44
CA ILE A 286 15.12 -4.14 0.87
C ILE A 286 13.97 -4.49 -0.06
N PHE A 287 13.10 -3.52 -0.37
CA PHE A 287 11.99 -3.70 -1.30
C PHE A 287 12.48 -4.14 -2.69
N ALA A 288 13.46 -3.43 -3.27
CA ALA A 288 14.04 -3.77 -4.57
C ALA A 288 14.77 -5.14 -4.61
N ARG A 289 15.10 -5.71 -3.45
CA ARG A 289 15.68 -7.05 -3.35
C ARG A 289 14.67 -8.14 -3.07
N LEU A 290 13.51 -7.77 -2.51
CA LEU A 290 12.40 -8.71 -2.23
C LEU A 290 11.58 -9.00 -3.49
N PHE A 291 11.61 -8.09 -4.46
CA PHE A 291 10.82 -8.11 -5.69
C PHE A 291 11.67 -7.81 -6.91
#